data_68e8eee4a935a7e24414b2549541cb20
#
_entry.id   68e8eee4a935a7e24414b2549541cb20
#
_cell.length_a   1.000
_cell.length_b   1.000
_cell.length_c   1.000
_cell.angle_alpha   90.00
_cell.angle_beta   90.00
_cell.angle_gamma   90.00
#
_symmetry.space_group_name_H-M   'P 1'
#
loop_
_entity.id
_entity.type
_entity.pdbx_description
1 polymer ?
#
loop_
_entity_poly.entity_id
_entity_poly.type
_entity_poly.pdbx_seq_one_letter_code
_entity_poly.pdbx_strand_id
1 'polypeptide(L)'
;MTWVIQYDPCGYGKLIRHSLLVIGYSVLVFLAAGCRNGTPRSDSASLPSQVVEGFVLHESSRGERLYTLEAETAYVYEAEERVEVVLPRTSFYDSQAQVHAVLVADRGMIYSKTNDLIAHGHVNVVTADSTKLWTDSLCWNNGARLVKTDAPVEIETPKGRVRGIGLVSDAGLSKIEIQSEVEGTSEYDFGQNIGATNDSVAAENDSAEDNGE
;
A
#
# COMPACT_ATOMS: atom_id res chain seq x y z
N MET A 1 -7.27 -27.80 -16.24
CA MET A 1 -6.13 -27.08 -15.66
C MET A 1 -6.63 -25.69 -15.32
N THR A 2 -7.05 -25.49 -14.08
CA THR A 2 -7.75 -24.28 -13.62
C THR A 2 -6.69 -23.30 -13.12
N TRP A 3 -6.50 -22.18 -13.79
CA TRP A 3 -5.64 -21.09 -13.31
C TRP A 3 -6.40 -20.34 -12.24
N VAL A 4 -5.97 -20.46 -11.03
CA VAL A 4 -6.40 -19.58 -9.93
C VAL A 4 -5.56 -18.31 -10.04
N ILE A 5 -6.15 -17.23 -10.53
CA ILE A 5 -5.56 -15.90 -10.45
C ILE A 5 -5.70 -15.49 -8.98
N GLN A 6 -4.61 -15.57 -8.25
CA GLN A 6 -4.55 -15.03 -6.90
C GLN A 6 -4.47 -13.51 -7.04
N TYR A 7 -5.57 -12.84 -6.72
CA TYR A 7 -5.64 -11.38 -6.68
C TYR A 7 -4.78 -10.89 -5.51
N ASP A 8 -3.78 -10.09 -5.80
CA ASP A 8 -2.92 -9.46 -4.80
C ASP A 8 -3.25 -7.96 -4.74
N PRO A 9 -4.06 -7.52 -3.78
CA PRO A 9 -4.56 -6.15 -3.71
C PRO A 9 -3.47 -5.11 -3.43
N CYS A 10 -2.34 -5.54 -2.86
CA CYS A 10 -1.22 -4.67 -2.50
C CYS A 10 -0.03 -4.77 -3.47
N GLY A 11 -0.15 -5.46 -4.60
CA GLY A 11 0.86 -5.49 -5.66
C GLY A 11 2.16 -6.22 -5.31
N TYR A 12 2.12 -7.26 -4.46
CA TYR A 12 3.27 -8.13 -4.17
C TYR A 12 3.57 -9.15 -5.28
N GLY A 13 3.24 -8.83 -6.54
CA GLY A 13 3.49 -9.70 -7.67
C GLY A 13 4.97 -10.01 -7.85
N LYS A 14 5.44 -11.16 -7.35
CA LYS A 14 6.72 -11.75 -7.78
C LYS A 14 6.64 -11.99 -9.27
N LEU A 15 7.42 -11.26 -10.07
CA LEU A 15 7.72 -11.60 -11.46
C LEU A 15 8.45 -12.95 -11.48
N ILE A 16 7.70 -14.04 -11.59
CA ILE A 16 8.26 -15.36 -11.93
C ILE A 16 8.59 -15.30 -13.43
N ARG A 17 9.87 -15.05 -13.73
CA ARG A 17 10.42 -15.26 -15.08
C ARG A 17 10.33 -16.74 -15.39
N HIS A 18 9.25 -17.19 -16.03
CA HIS A 18 9.26 -18.45 -16.74
C HIS A 18 9.87 -18.23 -18.11
N SER A 19 11.08 -18.75 -18.23
CA SER A 19 11.87 -18.88 -19.44
C SER A 19 11.11 -19.67 -20.51
N LEU A 20 11.14 -19.14 -21.71
CA LEU A 20 10.65 -19.70 -22.95
C LEU A 20 11.12 -21.15 -23.17
N LEU A 21 10.19 -22.06 -23.37
CA LEU A 21 10.32 -23.22 -24.25
C LEU A 21 8.91 -23.75 -24.54
N VAL A 22 8.36 -23.43 -25.66
CA VAL A 22 7.69 -24.34 -26.58
C VAL A 22 7.31 -23.55 -27.85
N ILE A 23 8.21 -23.60 -28.79
CA ILE A 23 7.90 -23.39 -30.18
C ILE A 23 7.35 -24.73 -30.71
N GLY A 24 6.19 -24.69 -31.31
CA GLY A 24 5.77 -25.76 -32.20
C GLY A 24 4.46 -26.45 -31.83
N TYR A 25 3.36 -25.87 -32.16
CA TYR A 25 2.24 -26.53 -32.81
C TYR A 25 1.31 -25.46 -33.42
N SER A 26 1.73 -25.01 -34.59
CA SER A 26 0.93 -24.18 -35.49
C SER A 26 0.17 -25.09 -36.42
N VAL A 27 -1.01 -24.62 -36.80
CA VAL A 27 -1.81 -25.09 -37.96
C VAL A 27 -2.67 -26.32 -37.69
N LEU A 28 -3.89 -26.13 -37.25
CA LEU A 28 -5.15 -26.60 -37.86
C LEU A 28 -6.31 -26.33 -36.87
N VAL A 29 -7.06 -25.29 -37.07
CA VAL A 29 -8.52 -25.23 -37.00
C VAL A 29 -8.97 -23.80 -37.29
N PHE A 30 -8.96 -23.43 -38.53
CA PHE A 30 -9.87 -22.43 -39.07
C PHE A 30 -11.13 -23.18 -39.48
N LEU A 31 -12.29 -22.71 -39.04
CA LEU A 31 -13.65 -22.88 -39.51
C LEU A 31 -14.62 -23.31 -38.40
N ALA A 32 -15.01 -22.36 -37.59
CA ALA A 32 -16.37 -22.27 -37.07
C ALA A 32 -16.65 -20.80 -36.78
N ALA A 33 -17.12 -20.07 -37.79
CA ALA A 33 -17.74 -18.75 -37.59
C ALA A 33 -19.06 -18.94 -36.84
N GLY A 34 -18.98 -19.03 -35.52
CA GLY A 34 -20.11 -18.90 -34.61
C GLY A 34 -20.23 -17.46 -34.23
N CYS A 35 -21.27 -16.76 -34.70
CA CYS A 35 -21.67 -15.47 -34.18
C CYS A 35 -21.85 -15.55 -32.65
N ARG A 36 -20.81 -15.18 -31.89
CA ARG A 36 -20.98 -14.85 -30.49
C ARG A 36 -21.56 -13.44 -30.46
N ASN A 37 -22.86 -13.34 -30.28
CA ASN A 37 -23.48 -12.13 -29.76
C ASN A 37 -22.82 -11.86 -28.40
N GLY A 38 -21.77 -11.06 -28.41
CA GLY A 38 -21.24 -10.44 -27.21
C GLY A 38 -22.33 -9.51 -26.70
N THR A 39 -23.12 -9.96 -25.73
CA THR A 39 -23.87 -9.02 -24.90
C THR A 39 -22.87 -7.99 -24.39
N PRO A 40 -23.09 -6.69 -24.64
CA PRO A 40 -22.26 -5.68 -24.00
C PRO A 40 -22.34 -5.95 -22.51
N ARG A 41 -21.20 -6.24 -21.90
CA ARG A 41 -21.06 -6.29 -20.46
C ARG A 41 -21.33 -4.86 -20.03
N SER A 42 -22.57 -4.59 -19.65
CA SER A 42 -22.88 -3.37 -18.90
C SER A 42 -21.92 -3.40 -17.72
N ASP A 43 -21.08 -2.38 -17.58
CA ASP A 43 -20.46 -2.04 -16.31
C ASP A 43 -21.60 -1.62 -15.38
N SER A 44 -22.40 -2.60 -14.95
CA SER A 44 -23.35 -2.44 -13.89
C SER A 44 -22.50 -2.23 -12.65
N ALA A 45 -22.37 -0.98 -12.22
CA ALA A 45 -21.83 -0.69 -10.91
C ALA A 45 -22.54 -1.63 -9.95
N SER A 46 -21.81 -2.54 -9.34
CA SER A 46 -22.38 -3.49 -8.39
C SER A 46 -23.01 -2.68 -7.26
N LEU A 47 -24.26 -3.00 -6.92
CA LEU A 47 -24.92 -2.38 -5.79
C LEU A 47 -24.44 -3.04 -4.51
N PRO A 48 -24.20 -2.29 -3.43
CA PRO A 48 -23.86 -2.88 -2.15
C PRO A 48 -25.03 -3.75 -1.65
N SER A 49 -24.71 -4.89 -1.08
CA SER A 49 -25.69 -5.78 -0.44
C SER A 49 -26.19 -5.21 0.88
N GLN A 50 -25.37 -4.40 1.55
CA GLN A 50 -25.71 -3.73 2.81
C GLN A 50 -25.04 -2.35 2.88
N VAL A 51 -25.68 -1.42 3.60
CA VAL A 51 -25.12 -0.13 3.99
C VAL A 51 -25.20 -0.04 5.51
N VAL A 52 -24.09 0.26 6.15
CA VAL A 52 -23.97 0.35 7.61
C VAL A 52 -23.48 1.75 7.97
N GLU A 53 -24.23 2.45 8.80
CA GLU A 53 -23.83 3.73 9.38
C GLU A 53 -23.14 3.50 10.73
N GLY A 54 -22.13 4.30 11.04
CA GLY A 54 -21.36 4.18 12.27
C GLY A 54 -20.60 2.85 12.36
N PHE A 55 -19.93 2.47 11.26
CA PHE A 55 -19.24 1.20 11.13
C PHE A 55 -18.02 1.11 12.05
N VAL A 56 -17.88 0.00 12.77
CA VAL A 56 -16.70 -0.31 13.59
C VAL A 56 -16.24 -1.73 13.33
N LEU A 57 -14.96 -1.90 13.01
CA LEU A 57 -14.30 -3.19 12.81
C LEU A 57 -13.13 -3.34 13.79
N HIS A 58 -13.07 -4.44 14.50
CA HIS A 58 -11.94 -4.83 15.35
C HIS A 58 -11.25 -6.05 14.75
N GLU A 59 -9.98 -5.90 14.38
CA GLU A 59 -9.16 -7.03 13.94
C GLU A 59 -8.24 -7.47 15.07
N SER A 60 -8.21 -8.78 15.30
CA SER A 60 -7.37 -9.40 16.34
C SER A 60 -6.75 -10.68 15.81
N SER A 61 -5.52 -10.96 16.22
CA SER A 61 -4.81 -12.18 15.88
C SER A 61 -4.14 -12.76 17.12
N ARG A 62 -4.35 -14.04 17.38
CA ARG A 62 -3.80 -14.76 18.54
C ARG A 62 -4.10 -14.11 19.89
N GLY A 63 -5.25 -13.44 20.00
CA GLY A 63 -5.66 -12.74 21.22
C GLY A 63 -5.12 -11.31 21.37
N GLU A 64 -4.29 -10.83 20.46
CA GLU A 64 -3.80 -9.47 20.40
C GLU A 64 -4.63 -8.65 19.42
N ARG A 65 -5.07 -7.45 19.83
CA ARG A 65 -5.75 -6.51 18.95
C ARG A 65 -4.72 -5.90 18.00
N LEU A 66 -5.00 -5.96 16.69
CA LEU A 66 -4.12 -5.42 15.67
C LEU A 66 -4.49 -4.00 15.31
N TYR A 67 -5.76 -3.81 15.00
CA TYR A 67 -6.31 -2.49 14.70
C TYR A 67 -7.80 -2.40 15.02
N THR A 68 -8.28 -1.18 15.16
CA THR A 68 -9.69 -0.82 15.15
C THR A 68 -9.89 0.17 14.01
N LEU A 69 -10.84 -0.12 13.12
CA LEU A 69 -11.27 0.79 12.06
C LEU A 69 -12.67 1.29 12.40
N GLU A 70 -12.84 2.60 12.42
CA GLU A 70 -14.10 3.32 12.57
C GLU A 70 -14.36 4.07 11.26
N ALA A 71 -15.62 4.08 10.79
CA ALA A 71 -16.00 4.81 9.60
C ALA A 71 -17.43 5.36 9.71
N GLU A 72 -17.69 6.48 9.04
CA GLU A 72 -19.02 7.07 9.02
C GLU A 72 -20.04 6.12 8.37
N THR A 73 -19.67 5.57 7.22
CA THR A 73 -20.52 4.66 6.44
C THR A 73 -19.67 3.55 5.85
N ALA A 74 -20.22 2.34 5.81
CA ALA A 74 -19.64 1.20 5.12
C ALA A 74 -20.64 0.63 4.10
N TYR A 75 -20.16 0.34 2.90
CA TYR A 75 -20.87 -0.32 1.80
C TYR A 75 -20.32 -1.72 1.64
N VAL A 76 -21.13 -2.72 1.93
CA VAL A 76 -20.73 -4.14 1.87
C VAL A 76 -21.07 -4.70 0.50
N TYR A 77 -20.08 -5.30 -0.16
CA TYR A 77 -20.19 -5.98 -1.46
C TYR A 77 -19.83 -7.45 -1.26
N GLU A 78 -20.82 -8.25 -0.85
CA GLU A 78 -20.61 -9.67 -0.50
C GLU A 78 -20.06 -10.49 -1.68
N ALA A 79 -20.60 -10.27 -2.89
CA ALA A 79 -20.16 -10.98 -4.08
C ALA A 79 -18.70 -10.70 -4.48
N GLU A 80 -18.16 -9.57 -4.06
CA GLU A 80 -16.81 -9.10 -4.36
C GLU A 80 -15.87 -9.25 -3.15
N GLU A 81 -16.40 -9.79 -2.05
CA GLU A 81 -15.67 -10.02 -0.80
C GLU A 81 -14.93 -8.75 -0.31
N ARG A 82 -15.58 -7.58 -0.44
CA ARG A 82 -15.01 -6.28 -0.05
C ARG A 82 -16.03 -5.40 0.67
N VAL A 83 -15.50 -4.50 1.48
CA VAL A 83 -16.26 -3.43 2.15
C VAL A 83 -15.59 -2.10 1.80
N GLU A 84 -16.35 -1.15 1.26
CA GLU A 84 -15.90 0.22 1.07
C GLU A 84 -16.34 1.07 2.26
N VAL A 85 -15.44 1.92 2.75
CA VAL A 85 -15.72 2.77 3.92
C VAL A 85 -15.45 4.24 3.61
N VAL A 86 -16.26 5.11 4.19
CA VAL A 86 -16.17 6.57 4.05
C VAL A 86 -15.59 7.16 5.32
N LEU A 87 -14.61 8.05 5.18
CA LEU A 87 -13.91 8.74 6.24
C LEU A 87 -13.36 7.78 7.32
N PRO A 88 -12.58 6.75 6.91
CA PRO A 88 -12.04 5.80 7.87
C PRO A 88 -11.02 6.44 8.80
N ARG A 89 -11.11 6.04 10.07
CA ARG A 89 -10.10 6.26 11.10
C ARG A 89 -9.64 4.90 11.61
N THR A 90 -8.38 4.54 11.37
CA THR A 90 -7.82 3.25 11.80
C THR A 90 -6.78 3.47 12.88
N SER A 91 -6.99 2.88 14.06
CA SER A 91 -6.05 2.89 15.17
C SER A 91 -5.32 1.54 15.22
N PHE A 92 -4.00 1.55 15.05
CA PHE A 92 -3.14 0.37 15.16
C PHE A 92 -2.59 0.24 16.59
N TYR A 93 -2.51 -0.98 17.06
CA TYR A 93 -2.08 -1.27 18.43
C TYR A 93 -0.75 -2.03 18.45
N ASP A 94 0.06 -1.75 19.46
CA ASP A 94 1.28 -2.51 19.76
C ASP A 94 0.97 -3.77 20.59
N SER A 95 2.02 -4.51 20.95
CA SER A 95 1.91 -5.73 21.78
C SER A 95 1.45 -5.46 23.23
N GLN A 96 1.45 -4.20 23.66
CA GLN A 96 0.96 -3.77 24.98
C GLN A 96 -0.46 -3.22 24.90
N ALA A 97 -1.14 -3.39 23.76
CA ALA A 97 -2.47 -2.86 23.46
C ALA A 97 -2.56 -1.31 23.55
N GLN A 98 -1.43 -0.62 23.35
CA GLN A 98 -1.42 0.83 23.24
C GLN A 98 -1.51 1.24 21.77
N VAL A 99 -2.22 2.36 21.49
CA VAL A 99 -2.28 2.91 20.14
C VAL A 99 -0.91 3.46 19.78
N HIS A 100 -0.26 2.87 18.78
CA HIS A 100 1.04 3.31 18.30
C HIS A 100 0.99 4.07 16.97
N ALA A 101 -0.09 3.94 16.20
CA ALA A 101 -0.32 4.72 14.99
C ALA A 101 -1.81 4.92 14.74
N VAL A 102 -2.17 6.06 14.15
CA VAL A 102 -3.52 6.38 13.69
C VAL A 102 -3.46 6.82 12.24
N LEU A 103 -4.28 6.18 11.40
CA LEU A 103 -4.49 6.52 10.00
C LEU A 103 -5.85 7.15 9.81
N VAL A 104 -5.94 8.20 9.01
CA VAL A 104 -7.18 8.77 8.50
C VAL A 104 -7.08 8.92 6.98
N ALA A 105 -8.23 8.83 6.29
CA ALA A 105 -8.30 8.97 4.84
C ALA A 105 -9.72 9.41 4.42
N ASP A 106 -9.92 9.78 3.15
CA ASP A 106 -11.25 10.09 2.62
C ASP A 106 -12.06 8.81 2.41
N ARG A 107 -11.42 7.75 1.94
CA ARG A 107 -12.03 6.45 1.63
C ARG A 107 -11.13 5.30 2.02
N GLY A 108 -11.74 4.16 2.29
CA GLY A 108 -11.02 2.92 2.52
C GLY A 108 -11.72 1.73 1.86
N MET A 109 -10.96 0.66 1.69
CA MET A 109 -11.45 -0.63 1.21
C MET A 109 -10.86 -1.72 2.09
N ILE A 110 -11.71 -2.66 2.50
CA ILE A 110 -11.37 -3.83 3.30
C ILE A 110 -11.64 -5.06 2.43
N TYR A 111 -10.66 -5.90 2.24
CA TYR A 111 -10.84 -7.20 1.59
C TYR A 111 -11.16 -8.24 2.64
N SER A 112 -12.42 -8.70 2.68
CA SER A 112 -12.95 -9.58 3.75
C SER A 112 -12.23 -10.93 3.86
N LYS A 113 -11.58 -11.37 2.78
CA LYS A 113 -10.87 -12.66 2.72
C LYS A 113 -9.48 -12.62 3.34
N THR A 114 -8.76 -11.51 3.17
CA THR A 114 -7.37 -11.35 3.59
C THR A 114 -7.23 -10.40 4.78
N ASN A 115 -8.26 -9.60 5.06
CA ASN A 115 -8.24 -8.47 5.98
C ASN A 115 -7.19 -7.41 5.60
N ASP A 116 -6.84 -7.34 4.31
CA ASP A 116 -6.02 -6.25 3.79
C ASP A 116 -6.85 -4.97 3.72
N LEU A 117 -6.21 -3.84 4.00
CA LEU A 117 -6.86 -2.53 3.97
C LEU A 117 -6.18 -1.66 2.91
N ILE A 118 -6.99 -0.90 2.18
CA ILE A 118 -6.48 0.16 1.30
C ILE A 118 -7.13 1.47 1.73
N ALA A 119 -6.31 2.49 1.94
CA ALA A 119 -6.75 3.86 2.20
C ALA A 119 -6.47 4.72 0.97
N HIS A 120 -7.41 5.59 0.62
CA HIS A 120 -7.30 6.51 -0.52
C HIS A 120 -7.80 7.90 -0.17
N GLY A 121 -7.14 8.89 -0.77
CA GLY A 121 -7.44 10.32 -0.64
C GLY A 121 -6.97 10.87 0.70
N HIS A 122 -6.12 11.88 0.65
CA HIS A 122 -5.58 12.62 1.80
C HIS A 122 -5.16 11.71 2.96
N VAL A 123 -4.51 10.59 2.65
CA VAL A 123 -4.06 9.64 3.67
C VAL A 123 -3.06 10.32 4.58
N ASN A 124 -3.36 10.33 5.87
CA ASN A 124 -2.48 10.84 6.91
C ASN A 124 -2.31 9.77 8.00
N VAL A 125 -1.06 9.49 8.36
CA VAL A 125 -0.71 8.60 9.49
C VAL A 125 0.06 9.40 10.51
N VAL A 126 -0.31 9.27 11.77
CA VAL A 126 0.40 9.87 12.92
C VAL A 126 0.73 8.77 13.89
N THR A 127 2.01 8.66 14.26
CA THR A 127 2.50 7.66 15.22
C THR A 127 2.67 8.27 16.62
N ALA A 128 2.80 7.41 17.62
CA ALA A 128 2.97 7.81 19.01
C ALA A 128 4.27 8.61 19.26
N ASP A 129 5.30 8.39 18.46
CA ASP A 129 6.57 9.14 18.49
C ASP A 129 6.53 10.45 17.71
N SER A 130 5.33 10.88 17.26
CA SER A 130 5.09 12.10 16.49
C SER A 130 5.63 12.07 15.05
N THR A 131 5.92 10.91 14.50
CA THR A 131 6.17 10.74 13.05
C THR A 131 4.84 10.91 12.33
N LYS A 132 4.85 11.67 11.22
CA LYS A 132 3.68 11.88 10.36
C LYS A 132 4.02 11.47 8.94
N LEU A 133 3.07 10.82 8.28
CA LEU A 133 3.14 10.42 6.88
C LEU A 133 1.94 10.97 6.13
N TRP A 134 2.18 11.58 4.97
CA TRP A 134 1.15 12.01 4.02
C TRP A 134 1.38 11.32 2.68
N THR A 135 0.29 10.83 2.08
CA THR A 135 0.28 10.21 0.76
C THR A 135 -1.15 10.17 0.20
N ASP A 136 -1.31 9.85 -1.08
CA ASP A 136 -2.63 9.72 -1.71
C ASP A 136 -3.25 8.34 -1.52
N SER A 137 -2.42 7.31 -1.31
CA SER A 137 -2.90 5.95 -1.07
C SER A 137 -1.94 5.19 -0.17
N LEU A 138 -2.48 4.27 0.63
CA LEU A 138 -1.69 3.39 1.48
C LEU A 138 -2.39 2.04 1.61
N CYS A 139 -1.64 0.97 1.41
CA CYS A 139 -2.11 -0.40 1.55
C CYS A 139 -1.51 -1.03 2.80
N TRP A 140 -2.36 -1.59 3.68
CA TRP A 140 -1.98 -2.48 4.76
C TRP A 140 -2.12 -3.93 4.31
N ASN A 141 -1.02 -4.67 4.26
CA ASN A 141 -1.05 -6.12 4.07
C ASN A 141 -1.07 -6.82 5.42
N ASN A 142 -2.21 -7.42 5.74
CA ASN A 142 -2.45 -8.04 7.04
C ASN A 142 -1.57 -9.29 7.26
N GLY A 143 -1.31 -10.06 6.20
CA GLY A 143 -0.47 -11.26 6.28
C GLY A 143 1.01 -10.95 6.54
N ALA A 144 1.55 -9.94 5.85
CA ALA A 144 2.93 -9.49 5.98
C ALA A 144 3.16 -8.51 7.14
N ARG A 145 2.09 -7.90 7.68
CA ARG A 145 2.13 -6.84 8.69
C ARG A 145 2.92 -5.62 8.22
N LEU A 146 2.76 -5.26 6.95
CA LEU A 146 3.44 -4.15 6.32
C LEU A 146 2.45 -3.16 5.71
N VAL A 147 2.80 -1.88 5.75
CA VAL A 147 2.20 -0.83 4.95
C VAL A 147 3.03 -0.60 3.70
N LYS A 148 2.36 -0.32 2.58
CA LYS A 148 3.01 -0.06 1.30
C LYS A 148 2.22 0.99 0.50
N THR A 149 2.97 1.81 -0.24
CA THR A 149 2.41 2.64 -1.31
C THR A 149 3.43 2.77 -2.44
N ASP A 150 2.95 2.97 -3.65
CA ASP A 150 3.76 3.35 -4.82
C ASP A 150 3.56 4.85 -5.16
N ALA A 151 2.72 5.56 -4.39
CA ALA A 151 2.46 6.99 -4.53
C ALA A 151 3.58 7.85 -3.92
N PRO A 152 3.62 9.16 -4.24
CA PRO A 152 4.46 10.11 -3.53
C PRO A 152 4.17 10.11 -2.03
N VAL A 153 5.23 10.22 -1.23
CA VAL A 153 5.15 10.27 0.23
C VAL A 153 5.89 11.48 0.76
N GLU A 154 5.35 12.07 1.82
CA GLU A 154 6.03 13.05 2.65
C GLU A 154 6.01 12.55 4.10
N ILE A 155 7.18 12.49 4.73
CA ILE A 155 7.35 12.02 6.10
C ILE A 155 7.99 13.13 6.90
N GLU A 156 7.36 13.46 8.03
CA GLU A 156 7.88 14.40 9.02
C GLU A 156 8.14 13.65 10.32
N THR A 157 9.36 13.76 10.82
CA THR A 157 9.76 13.26 12.12
C THR A 157 10.18 14.44 13.00
N PRO A 158 10.31 14.27 14.33
CA PRO A 158 10.89 15.31 15.18
C PRO A 158 12.30 15.76 14.78
N LYS A 159 12.99 14.99 13.93
CA LYS A 159 14.39 15.22 13.52
C LYS A 159 14.54 15.73 12.09
N GLY A 160 13.47 15.80 11.32
CA GLY A 160 13.55 16.25 9.93
C GLY A 160 12.39 15.78 9.06
N ARG A 161 12.46 16.15 7.78
CA ARG A 161 11.44 15.82 6.77
C ARG A 161 12.08 15.13 5.59
N VAL A 162 11.41 14.11 5.07
CA VAL A 162 11.82 13.34 3.89
C VAL A 162 10.64 13.24 2.93
N ARG A 163 10.91 13.34 1.64
CA ARG A 163 9.97 13.10 0.54
C ARG A 163 10.54 12.05 -0.39
N GLY A 164 9.67 11.36 -1.11
CA GLY A 164 10.06 10.40 -2.12
C GLY A 164 8.87 9.75 -2.78
N ILE A 165 9.12 8.73 -3.60
CA ILE A 165 8.10 7.95 -4.28
C ILE A 165 8.21 6.50 -3.83
N GLY A 166 7.08 5.94 -3.42
CA GLY A 166 6.98 4.57 -2.92
C GLY A 166 7.51 4.42 -1.49
N LEU A 167 6.80 3.64 -0.69
CA LEU A 167 7.16 3.36 0.70
C LEU A 167 6.80 1.93 1.06
N VAL A 168 7.68 1.29 1.81
CA VAL A 168 7.41 0.05 2.55
C VAL A 168 7.82 0.26 4.01
N SER A 169 6.94 -0.08 4.95
CA SER A 169 7.20 0.07 6.38
C SER A 169 6.37 -0.91 7.21
N ASP A 170 6.69 -1.04 8.49
CA ASP A 170 5.76 -1.57 9.49
C ASP A 170 4.65 -0.56 9.82
N ALA A 171 3.60 -0.99 10.52
CA ALA A 171 2.46 -0.13 10.87
C ALA A 171 2.82 1.06 11.77
N GLY A 172 3.91 0.96 12.51
CA GLY A 172 4.42 2.00 13.42
C GLY A 172 5.36 3.00 12.75
N LEU A 173 5.64 2.85 11.45
CA LEU A 173 6.63 3.63 10.71
C LEU A 173 8.03 3.62 11.38
N SER A 174 8.35 2.53 12.10
CA SER A 174 9.63 2.39 12.83
C SER A 174 10.78 2.06 11.89
N LYS A 175 10.47 1.32 10.81
CA LYS A 175 11.42 0.98 9.76
C LYS A 175 10.81 1.36 8.42
N ILE A 176 11.33 2.43 7.83
CA ILE A 176 10.84 3.01 6.58
C ILE A 176 11.84 2.75 5.47
N GLU A 177 11.36 2.27 4.34
CA GLU A 177 12.10 2.15 3.09
C GLU A 177 11.36 2.95 2.02
N ILE A 178 12.02 3.96 1.44
CA ILE A 178 11.50 4.76 0.33
C ILE A 178 12.16 4.24 -0.95
N GLN A 179 11.34 4.01 -1.99
CA GLN A 179 11.78 3.26 -3.17
C GLN A 179 12.57 4.12 -4.16
N SER A 180 12.20 5.40 -4.33
CA SER A 180 12.88 6.28 -5.29
C SER A 180 12.67 7.77 -4.98
N GLU A 181 13.42 8.64 -5.67
CA GLU A 181 13.33 10.10 -5.62
C GLU A 181 13.40 10.66 -4.19
N VAL A 182 14.35 10.15 -3.39
CA VAL A 182 14.47 10.54 -1.98
C VAL A 182 15.10 11.92 -1.87
N GLU A 183 14.34 12.86 -1.32
CA GLU A 183 14.80 14.20 -0.96
C GLU A 183 14.54 14.42 0.53
N GLY A 184 15.48 14.97 1.25
CA GLY A 184 15.28 15.25 2.68
C GLY A 184 16.23 16.28 3.26
N THR A 185 15.75 16.96 4.30
CA THR A 185 16.56 17.80 5.18
C THR A 185 16.52 17.20 6.58
N SER A 186 17.66 16.84 7.11
CA SER A 186 17.78 16.29 8.46
C SER A 186 19.08 16.72 9.09
N GLU A 187 19.06 17.01 10.41
CA GLU A 187 20.26 17.07 11.24
C GLU A 187 20.82 15.66 11.55
N TYR A 188 20.19 14.58 11.03
CA TYR A 188 20.48 13.20 11.35
C TYR A 188 20.82 12.39 10.10
N ASP A 189 21.80 11.49 10.24
CA ASP A 189 22.17 10.50 9.24
C ASP A 189 21.03 9.48 9.04
N PHE A 190 20.22 9.63 7.99
CA PHE A 190 19.17 8.68 7.62
C PHE A 190 19.71 7.31 7.18
N GLY A 191 21.04 7.18 7.02
CA GLY A 191 21.70 5.95 6.53
C GLY A 191 21.55 4.73 7.42
N GLN A 192 21.13 4.90 8.68
CA GLN A 192 20.96 3.77 9.60
C GLN A 192 19.56 3.17 9.64
N ASN A 193 18.53 3.92 9.19
CA ASN A 193 17.12 3.48 9.28
C ASN A 193 16.36 3.52 7.96
N ILE A 194 16.97 4.03 6.89
CA ILE A 194 16.36 4.07 5.57
C ILE A 194 17.24 3.22 4.64
N GLY A 195 16.76 2.04 4.27
CA GLY A 195 17.35 1.23 3.21
C GLY A 195 17.12 1.91 1.86
N ALA A 196 18.02 2.83 1.47
CA ALA A 196 18.05 3.33 0.12
C ALA A 196 18.83 2.34 -0.75
N THR A 197 18.21 1.78 -1.76
CA THR A 197 18.94 1.21 -2.88
C THR A 197 19.56 2.37 -3.64
N ASN A 198 20.87 2.58 -3.41
CA ASN A 198 21.65 3.60 -4.06
C ASN A 198 21.76 3.32 -5.56
N ASP A 199 21.15 4.18 -6.38
CA ASP A 199 21.75 4.56 -7.65
C ASP A 199 22.38 5.94 -7.45
N SER A 200 23.72 5.91 -7.45
CA SER A 200 24.60 7.00 -7.08
C SER A 200 24.59 8.12 -8.12
N VAL A 201 24.39 9.35 -7.67
CA VAL A 201 25.00 10.52 -8.37
C VAL A 201 26.05 11.10 -7.44
N ALA A 202 27.30 10.83 -7.79
CA ALA A 202 28.46 11.46 -7.20
C ALA A 202 28.44 12.96 -7.52
N ALA A 203 28.30 13.80 -6.51
CA ALA A 203 28.65 15.20 -6.62
C ALA A 203 30.15 15.32 -6.39
N GLU A 204 30.86 15.58 -7.47
CA GLU A 204 32.29 15.93 -7.54
C GLU A 204 32.50 17.29 -6.85
N ASN A 205 33.10 17.25 -5.67
CA ASN A 205 33.63 18.44 -5.01
C ASN A 205 34.98 18.77 -5.64
N ASP A 206 34.98 19.72 -6.57
CA ASP A 206 36.18 20.40 -7.02
C ASP A 206 36.51 21.50 -6.02
N SER A 207 37.41 21.18 -5.08
CA SER A 207 38.06 22.15 -4.21
C SER A 207 39.39 22.51 -4.83
N ALA A 208 39.44 23.58 -5.61
CA ALA A 208 40.67 24.19 -6.02
C ALA A 208 41.36 24.82 -4.79
N GLU A 209 42.43 24.19 -4.33
CA GLU A 209 43.44 24.86 -3.50
C GLU A 209 44.30 25.76 -4.39
N ASP A 210 44.14 27.06 -4.21
CA ASP A 210 45.09 28.04 -4.67
C ASP A 210 46.11 28.28 -3.57
N ASN A 211 47.33 27.75 -3.74
CA ASN A 211 48.52 28.11 -2.98
C ASN A 211 49.36 29.06 -3.84
N GLY A 212 49.28 30.33 -3.55
CA GLY A 212 50.19 31.37 -4.02
C GLY A 212 50.96 31.98 -2.86
N GLU A 213 52.26 31.69 -2.85
CA GLU A 213 53.41 32.45 -2.32
C GLU A 213 53.27 33.29 -1.05
#